data_958e65e7951d5f4dc210788de8175fe3
#
_entry.id   958e65e7951d5f4dc210788de8175fe3
#
_cell.length_a   1.000
_cell.length_b   1.000
_cell.length_c   1.000
_cell.angle_alpha   90.00
_cell.angle_beta   90.00
_cell.angle_gamma   90.00
#
_symmetry.space_group_name_H-M   'P 1'
#
loop_
_entity.id
_entity.type
_entity.pdbx_description
1 polymer ?
#
loop_
_entity_poly.entity_id
_entity_poly.type
_entity_poly.pdbx_seq_one_letter_code
_entity_poly.pdbx_strand_id
1 'polypeptide(L)'
;MVNARSRSPASAGRRWGARVLLGALLAFPLAANPPLATPDRRHVKNAWEIRNEITVPPSSEMEVKDYFLSFRDYQELVLYDSKAGYYSSGRVNFVQDYFTFPNTLAPLFEQMVAVQVFKMWDGMRRAGTLGPRDRFTIAEFGGGNGEMARSILGFLNEAQQKDSSGAWLELWQQVLYVSYDRSPAMVAEQRVRNSPAGGKFEVREGDATNPASLIAAGSIKGVILSNEMLDNFCVHKVVLSLDGSAEVAFVAPTLPPALWSRLEKRAPESLRRLIESDDRIIRDRFFHDEPAGARWLSRASFVALLEWLASLPDYPSLVNSILFHEIYVPARAIPELADHLRRYARPYACELAKLGRDVVTYISLDEGKFMEGIGRILKAGYVLTIDYGSNWEGILAPAPYSHLRSYGPGHRRSDPYRDAGLNDITTDVNFSVVAAEGRSVGLNTAFYGRQRELQAGTPIKLNELPPDQLVDAHARQYNTWLEYFKGSQAFKLLVQQKENTDAAYAYPDLHRVPLDVDEAGLRPPVRNRAAEIEKKLSAAVALASR
;
A
#
# COMPACT_ATOMS: atom_id res chain seq x y z
N MET A 1 -17.12 13.56 -72.39
CA MET A 1 -16.25 12.42 -72.70
C MET A 1 -15.19 12.37 -71.61
N VAL A 2 -14.95 11.18 -71.10
CA VAL A 2 -13.93 10.76 -70.13
C VAL A 2 -14.20 11.09 -68.62
N ASN A 3 -14.72 10.05 -67.98
CA ASN A 3 -14.84 9.89 -66.53
C ASN A 3 -13.46 9.79 -65.85
N ALA A 4 -13.27 10.51 -64.78
CA ALA A 4 -12.21 10.24 -63.78
C ALA A 4 -12.88 9.99 -62.42
N ARG A 5 -12.88 8.71 -62.00
CA ARG A 5 -13.33 8.28 -60.66
C ARG A 5 -12.22 8.60 -59.63
N SER A 6 -12.54 9.43 -58.65
CA SER A 6 -11.73 9.62 -57.46
C SER A 6 -11.89 8.42 -56.52
N ARG A 7 -10.77 7.73 -56.23
CA ARG A 7 -10.68 6.74 -55.16
C ARG A 7 -10.32 7.44 -53.84
N SER A 8 -11.15 7.30 -52.85
CA SER A 8 -10.84 7.65 -51.47
C SER A 8 -9.86 6.65 -50.85
N PRO A 9 -8.90 7.04 -50.04
CA PRO A 9 -8.01 6.12 -49.35
C PRO A 9 -8.70 5.52 -48.12
N ALA A 10 -8.65 4.19 -48.05
CA ALA A 10 -9.11 3.39 -46.94
C ALA A 10 -8.29 3.72 -45.66
N SER A 11 -9.01 3.95 -44.58
CA SER A 11 -8.44 4.12 -43.23
C SER A 11 -7.76 2.82 -42.78
N ALA A 12 -6.44 2.85 -42.66
CA ALA A 12 -5.68 1.80 -42.01
C ALA A 12 -5.89 1.91 -40.49
N GLY A 13 -6.84 1.18 -39.96
CA GLY A 13 -7.03 1.01 -38.51
C GLY A 13 -5.80 0.36 -37.88
N ARG A 14 -5.20 1.04 -36.98
CA ARG A 14 -4.07 0.56 -36.16
C ARG A 14 -4.52 -0.59 -35.26
N ARG A 15 -4.31 -1.82 -35.69
CA ARG A 15 -4.33 -3.00 -34.82
C ARG A 15 -2.97 -3.10 -34.09
N TRP A 16 -2.79 -2.36 -33.02
CA TRP A 16 -1.63 -2.42 -32.13
C TRP A 16 -2.10 -2.50 -30.68
N GLY A 17 -2.48 -3.62 -30.18
CA GLY A 17 -2.87 -3.75 -28.76
C GLY A 17 -2.78 -5.17 -28.21
N ALA A 18 -3.09 -6.17 -29.04
CA ALA A 18 -3.31 -7.52 -28.52
C ALA A 18 -2.04 -8.41 -28.46
N ARG A 19 -0.96 -8.07 -29.14
CA ARG A 19 0.24 -8.95 -29.19
C ARG A 19 1.32 -8.66 -28.15
N VAL A 20 1.35 -7.47 -27.57
CA VAL A 20 2.36 -7.11 -26.55
C VAL A 20 1.98 -7.64 -25.16
N LEU A 21 0.68 -7.74 -24.85
CA LEU A 21 0.18 -8.25 -23.57
C LEU A 21 0.41 -9.76 -23.35
N LEU A 22 0.38 -10.57 -24.40
CA LEU A 22 0.58 -12.03 -24.28
C LEU A 22 2.06 -12.40 -24.01
N GLY A 23 3.00 -11.60 -24.49
CA GLY A 23 4.43 -11.85 -24.30
C GLY A 23 4.93 -11.56 -22.88
N ALA A 24 4.34 -10.60 -22.20
CA ALA A 24 4.70 -10.27 -20.82
C ALA A 24 4.10 -11.23 -19.78
N LEU A 25 2.97 -11.87 -20.13
CA LEU A 25 2.28 -12.84 -19.26
C LEU A 25 2.95 -14.23 -19.25
N LEU A 26 3.73 -14.58 -20.28
CA LEU A 26 4.37 -15.90 -20.40
C LEU A 26 5.82 -15.92 -19.88
N ALA A 27 6.38 -14.81 -19.43
CA ALA A 27 7.76 -14.71 -18.98
C ALA A 27 7.97 -14.88 -17.47
N PHE A 28 6.95 -15.29 -16.69
CA PHE A 28 7.17 -15.74 -15.32
C PHE A 28 7.53 -17.24 -15.34
N PRO A 29 8.78 -17.60 -15.06
CA PRO A 29 9.11 -19.00 -14.91
C PRO A 29 8.35 -19.56 -13.70
N LEU A 30 7.56 -20.60 -13.93
CA LEU A 30 7.14 -21.54 -12.89
C LEU A 30 8.41 -22.16 -12.30
N ALA A 31 9.09 -21.45 -11.42
CA ALA A 31 10.16 -22.03 -10.63
C ALA A 31 9.51 -23.07 -9.71
N ALA A 32 9.76 -24.34 -9.99
CA ALA A 32 9.50 -25.41 -9.05
C ALA A 32 10.11 -25.00 -7.70
N ASN A 33 9.34 -25.10 -6.62
CA ASN A 33 9.81 -24.82 -5.27
C ASN A 33 11.09 -25.59 -5.03
N PRO A 34 12.22 -24.94 -4.73
CA PRO A 34 13.38 -25.66 -4.26
C PRO A 34 12.99 -26.39 -2.95
N PRO A 35 13.54 -27.57 -2.68
CA PRO A 35 13.27 -28.27 -1.44
C PRO A 35 13.61 -27.34 -0.28
N LEU A 36 12.69 -27.25 0.69
CA LEU A 36 12.86 -26.49 1.93
C LEU A 36 14.15 -26.94 2.61
N ALA A 37 15.20 -26.13 2.48
CA ALA A 37 16.40 -26.30 3.29
C ALA A 37 15.98 -26.19 4.76
N THR A 38 16.51 -27.08 5.60
CA THR A 38 16.31 -27.01 7.06
C THR A 38 16.67 -25.61 7.53
N PRO A 39 15.76 -24.89 8.20
CA PRO A 39 16.00 -23.50 8.56
C PRO A 39 17.17 -23.41 9.54
N ASP A 40 18.21 -22.71 9.15
CA ASP A 40 19.20 -22.20 10.11
C ASP A 40 18.41 -21.33 11.10
N ARG A 41 18.60 -21.59 12.41
CA ARG A 41 17.83 -20.94 13.50
C ARG A 41 18.18 -19.47 13.69
N ARG A 42 18.97 -18.88 12.80
CA ARG A 42 19.35 -17.47 12.83
C ARG A 42 18.39 -16.64 12.00
N HIS A 43 18.29 -15.37 12.35
CA HIS A 43 17.59 -14.35 11.62
C HIS A 43 17.91 -14.43 10.11
N VAL A 44 16.91 -14.69 9.28
CA VAL A 44 17.11 -14.80 7.82
C VAL A 44 16.98 -13.41 7.24
N LYS A 45 18.06 -12.64 7.30
CA LYS A 45 18.25 -11.48 6.44
C LYS A 45 18.47 -11.98 5.02
N ASN A 46 17.88 -11.34 4.03
CA ASN A 46 18.22 -11.63 2.65
C ASN A 46 19.66 -11.18 2.35
N ALA A 47 20.26 -11.69 1.27
CA ALA A 47 21.67 -11.40 0.96
C ALA A 47 21.96 -9.89 0.75
N TRP A 48 20.94 -9.10 0.45
CA TRP A 48 21.01 -7.66 0.33
C TRP A 48 21.09 -6.99 1.71
N GLU A 49 20.22 -7.36 2.65
CA GLU A 49 20.19 -6.84 4.02
C GLU A 49 21.53 -7.08 4.74
N ILE A 50 22.10 -8.27 4.60
CA ILE A 50 23.40 -8.60 5.20
C ILE A 50 24.54 -7.71 4.68
N ARG A 51 24.52 -7.35 3.39
CA ARG A 51 25.59 -6.53 2.78
C ARG A 51 25.53 -5.05 3.16
N ASN A 52 24.37 -4.56 3.54
CA ASN A 52 24.14 -3.13 3.76
C ASN A 52 23.99 -2.76 5.23
N GLU A 53 23.97 -3.74 6.13
CA GLU A 53 23.92 -3.47 7.57
C GLU A 53 25.29 -2.97 8.07
N ILE A 54 25.25 -1.86 8.81
CA ILE A 54 26.40 -1.31 9.51
C ILE A 54 26.08 -1.12 11.00
N THR A 55 27.11 -1.24 11.81
CA THR A 55 26.98 -1.11 13.26
C THR A 55 27.52 0.25 13.72
N VAL A 56 26.81 0.89 14.61
CA VAL A 56 27.24 2.12 15.30
C VAL A 56 27.63 1.80 16.75
N PRO A 57 28.47 2.64 17.40
CA PRO A 57 28.78 2.48 18.82
C PRO A 57 27.51 2.48 19.67
N PRO A 58 27.34 1.57 20.63
CA PRO A 58 26.14 1.51 21.49
C PRO A 58 25.81 2.84 22.21
N SER A 59 26.83 3.64 22.52
CA SER A 59 26.67 4.96 23.13
C SER A 59 25.98 5.99 22.23
N SER A 60 25.99 5.78 20.91
CA SER A 60 25.42 6.68 19.91
C SER A 60 24.15 6.16 19.23
N GLU A 61 23.69 4.94 19.56
CA GLU A 61 22.50 4.33 18.94
C GLU A 61 21.26 5.25 18.99
N MET A 62 21.01 5.89 20.13
CA MET A 62 19.84 6.76 20.30
C MET A 62 19.95 8.10 19.57
N GLU A 63 21.13 8.47 19.11
CA GLU A 63 21.40 9.70 18.35
C GLU A 63 21.27 9.49 16.84
N VAL A 64 21.23 8.24 16.38
CA VAL A 64 21.07 7.88 14.94
C VAL A 64 19.89 8.60 14.32
N LYS A 65 18.77 8.71 15.04
CA LYS A 65 17.54 9.40 14.59
C LYS A 65 17.72 10.89 14.29
N ASP A 66 18.70 11.52 14.88
CA ASP A 66 18.95 12.97 14.72
C ASP A 66 19.70 13.25 13.40
N TYR A 67 20.40 12.25 12.88
CA TYR A 67 21.25 12.36 11.70
C TYR A 67 20.66 11.64 10.47
N PHE A 68 20.00 10.52 10.64
CA PHE A 68 19.55 9.68 9.54
C PHE A 68 18.02 9.58 9.47
N LEU A 69 17.53 9.29 8.28
CA LEU A 69 16.11 9.01 8.06
C LEU A 69 15.78 7.62 8.63
N SER A 70 14.66 7.49 9.35
CA SER A 70 14.08 6.17 9.52
C SER A 70 13.74 5.58 8.15
N PHE A 71 13.60 4.24 8.04
CA PHE A 71 13.16 3.63 6.79
C PHE A 71 11.82 4.22 6.31
N ARG A 72 10.90 4.51 7.25
CA ARG A 72 9.64 5.19 6.98
C ARG A 72 9.84 6.57 6.34
N ASP A 73 10.71 7.39 6.91
CA ASP A 73 10.95 8.74 6.41
C ASP A 73 11.70 8.73 5.07
N TYR A 74 12.55 7.71 4.85
CA TYR A 74 13.15 7.46 3.55
C TYR A 74 12.07 7.14 2.50
N GLN A 75 11.16 6.22 2.81
CA GLN A 75 10.05 5.85 1.92
C GLN A 75 9.14 7.07 1.64
N GLU A 76 8.81 7.87 2.65
CA GLU A 76 8.05 9.11 2.50
C GLU A 76 8.74 10.08 1.52
N LEU A 77 10.05 10.25 1.66
CA LEU A 77 10.84 11.12 0.77
C LEU A 77 10.80 10.63 -0.69
N VAL A 78 11.11 9.36 -0.93
CA VAL A 78 11.23 8.84 -2.30
C VAL A 78 9.90 8.61 -2.99
N LEU A 79 8.80 8.49 -2.25
CA LEU A 79 7.46 8.36 -2.83
C LEU A 79 6.74 9.71 -2.99
N TYR A 80 6.87 10.62 -2.00
CA TYR A 80 5.95 11.74 -1.87
C TYR A 80 6.61 13.14 -1.84
N ASP A 81 7.94 13.24 -1.88
CA ASP A 81 8.57 14.56 -2.02
C ASP A 81 8.11 15.27 -3.30
N SER A 82 7.83 16.56 -3.21
CA SER A 82 7.23 17.34 -4.31
C SER A 82 8.09 17.41 -5.58
N LYS A 83 9.42 17.24 -5.49
CA LYS A 83 10.37 17.33 -6.59
C LYS A 83 10.93 15.96 -7.00
N ALA A 84 11.27 15.14 -6.01
CA ALA A 84 11.98 13.88 -6.18
C ALA A 84 11.09 12.65 -6.02
N GLY A 85 9.91 12.79 -5.40
CA GLY A 85 9.02 11.68 -5.09
C GLY A 85 8.34 11.08 -6.31
N TYR A 86 8.21 9.77 -6.32
CA TYR A 86 7.61 9.01 -7.41
C TYR A 86 6.18 9.47 -7.73
N TYR A 87 5.29 9.54 -6.71
CA TYR A 87 3.89 9.92 -6.90
C TYR A 87 3.69 11.43 -7.11
N SER A 88 4.42 12.27 -6.39
CA SER A 88 4.19 13.71 -6.41
C SER A 88 4.80 14.41 -7.62
N SER A 89 5.86 13.85 -8.21
CA SER A 89 6.53 14.43 -9.39
C SER A 89 5.81 14.16 -10.72
N GLY A 90 4.69 13.42 -10.72
CA GLY A 90 3.95 13.05 -11.92
C GLY A 90 4.65 12.01 -12.80
N ARG A 91 5.59 11.24 -12.25
CA ARG A 91 6.35 10.22 -12.97
C ARG A 91 5.61 8.89 -13.08
N VAL A 92 4.53 8.71 -12.32
CA VAL A 92 3.75 7.47 -12.29
C VAL A 92 3.19 7.12 -13.66
N ASN A 93 3.39 5.88 -14.08
CA ASN A 93 2.79 5.33 -15.28
C ASN A 93 2.10 3.99 -14.98
N PHE A 94 0.80 4.04 -14.71
CA PHE A 94 -0.02 2.86 -14.38
C PHE A 94 -0.04 1.77 -15.46
N VAL A 95 0.48 2.02 -16.65
CA VAL A 95 0.53 1.01 -17.73
C VAL A 95 1.89 0.32 -17.80
N GLN A 96 2.97 1.02 -17.44
CA GLN A 96 4.34 0.55 -17.59
C GLN A 96 4.95 0.07 -16.28
N ASP A 97 4.57 0.69 -15.15
CA ASP A 97 5.22 0.46 -13.88
C ASP A 97 4.62 -0.75 -13.16
N TYR A 98 3.29 -0.84 -13.10
CA TYR A 98 2.57 -1.95 -12.46
C TYR A 98 1.12 -2.04 -12.95
N PHE A 99 0.47 -3.17 -12.65
CA PHE A 99 -0.92 -3.41 -12.99
C PHE A 99 -1.78 -3.41 -11.72
N THR A 100 -2.78 -2.55 -11.68
CA THR A 100 -3.85 -2.62 -10.66
C THR A 100 -5.10 -3.23 -11.27
N PHE A 101 -5.96 -3.82 -10.44
CA PHE A 101 -7.23 -4.38 -10.90
C PHE A 101 -8.11 -3.36 -11.63
N PRO A 102 -8.30 -2.12 -11.11
CA PRO A 102 -9.08 -1.11 -11.80
C PRO A 102 -8.56 -0.77 -13.20
N ASN A 103 -7.25 -0.71 -13.38
CA ASN A 103 -6.67 -0.35 -14.67
C ASN A 103 -6.61 -1.52 -15.66
N THR A 104 -6.56 -2.77 -15.15
CA THR A 104 -6.34 -3.96 -15.97
C THR A 104 -7.64 -4.65 -16.36
N LEU A 105 -8.63 -4.66 -15.46
CA LEU A 105 -9.86 -5.43 -15.58
C LEU A 105 -11.12 -4.55 -15.67
N ALA A 106 -10.93 -3.23 -15.80
CA ALA A 106 -12.07 -2.34 -16.03
C ALA A 106 -12.91 -2.80 -17.23
N PRO A 107 -14.24 -2.79 -17.14
CA PRO A 107 -15.03 -2.33 -15.98
C PRO A 107 -15.48 -3.45 -15.03
N LEU A 108 -15.02 -4.70 -15.17
CA LEU A 108 -15.60 -5.85 -14.44
C LEU A 108 -15.34 -5.82 -12.93
N PHE A 109 -14.13 -5.47 -12.54
CA PHE A 109 -13.77 -5.40 -11.13
C PHE A 109 -14.63 -4.36 -10.41
N GLU A 110 -14.74 -3.19 -10.99
CA GLU A 110 -15.52 -2.06 -10.47
C GLU A 110 -17.03 -2.35 -10.45
N GLN A 111 -17.53 -3.11 -11.44
CA GLN A 111 -18.94 -3.56 -11.44
C GLN A 111 -19.23 -4.47 -10.23
N MET A 112 -18.30 -5.35 -9.86
CA MET A 112 -18.43 -6.16 -8.64
C MET A 112 -18.43 -5.29 -7.39
N VAL A 113 -17.56 -4.29 -7.32
CA VAL A 113 -17.54 -3.30 -6.22
C VAL A 113 -18.84 -2.51 -6.18
N ALA A 114 -19.36 -2.05 -7.34
CA ALA A 114 -20.63 -1.32 -7.44
C ALA A 114 -21.82 -2.14 -6.92
N VAL A 115 -21.85 -3.45 -7.18
CA VAL A 115 -22.87 -4.34 -6.62
C VAL A 115 -22.76 -4.45 -5.11
N GLN A 116 -21.55 -4.48 -4.54
CA GLN A 116 -21.38 -4.45 -3.08
C GLN A 116 -21.86 -3.11 -2.50
N VAL A 117 -21.52 -1.99 -3.17
CA VAL A 117 -22.00 -0.66 -2.79
C VAL A 117 -23.53 -0.59 -2.80
N PHE A 118 -24.19 -1.17 -3.81
CA PHE A 118 -25.65 -1.27 -3.84
C PHE A 118 -26.20 -2.05 -2.64
N LYS A 119 -25.63 -3.20 -2.31
CA LYS A 119 -26.04 -4.00 -1.16
C LYS A 119 -25.85 -3.25 0.17
N MET A 120 -24.75 -2.50 0.30
CA MET A 120 -24.47 -1.65 1.46
C MET A 120 -25.52 -0.54 1.59
N TRP A 121 -25.83 0.14 0.50
CA TRP A 121 -26.88 1.15 0.45
C TRP A 121 -28.24 0.57 0.82
N ASP A 122 -28.64 -0.57 0.23
CA ASP A 122 -29.90 -1.22 0.52
C ASP A 122 -29.99 -1.69 1.99
N GLY A 123 -28.89 -2.22 2.53
CA GLY A 123 -28.78 -2.56 3.96
C GLY A 123 -29.00 -1.35 4.87
N MET A 124 -28.33 -0.23 4.59
CA MET A 124 -28.51 1.02 5.34
C MET A 124 -29.94 1.56 5.26
N ARG A 125 -30.56 1.45 4.11
CA ARG A 125 -31.95 1.85 3.87
C ARG A 125 -32.92 0.99 4.70
N ARG A 126 -32.76 -0.33 4.65
CA ARG A 126 -33.59 -1.28 5.42
C ARG A 126 -33.42 -1.12 6.93
N ALA A 127 -32.19 -0.83 7.37
CA ALA A 127 -31.89 -0.56 8.78
C ALA A 127 -32.37 0.82 9.26
N GLY A 128 -32.84 1.68 8.35
CA GLY A 128 -33.29 3.05 8.69
C GLY A 128 -32.15 4.04 8.99
N THR A 129 -30.90 3.64 8.78
CA THR A 129 -29.74 4.52 9.00
C THR A 129 -29.53 5.50 7.84
N LEU A 130 -30.11 5.21 6.68
CA LEU A 130 -30.17 6.09 5.50
C LEU A 130 -31.61 6.40 5.13
N GLY A 131 -32.00 7.65 5.27
CA GLY A 131 -33.35 8.13 4.89
C GLY A 131 -33.44 8.43 3.38
N PRO A 132 -34.68 8.59 2.83
CA PRO A 132 -34.91 8.79 1.40
C PRO A 132 -34.36 10.12 0.85
N ARG A 133 -34.07 11.08 1.72
CA ARG A 133 -33.48 12.39 1.34
C ARG A 133 -32.01 12.52 1.74
N ASP A 134 -31.46 11.52 2.38
CA ASP A 134 -30.05 11.51 2.75
C ASP A 134 -29.18 11.33 1.51
N ARG A 135 -28.03 11.98 1.50
CA ARG A 135 -26.98 11.71 0.52
C ARG A 135 -26.27 10.42 0.92
N PHE A 136 -26.08 9.53 -0.04
CA PHE A 136 -25.23 8.37 0.09
C PHE A 136 -23.88 8.69 -0.54
N THR A 137 -22.83 8.76 0.27
CA THR A 137 -21.49 9.13 -0.19
C THR A 137 -20.63 7.90 -0.37
N ILE A 138 -20.03 7.76 -1.54
CA ILE A 138 -18.87 6.88 -1.75
C ILE A 138 -17.65 7.77 -1.63
N ALA A 139 -16.88 7.63 -0.56
CA ALA A 139 -15.64 8.39 -0.35
C ALA A 139 -14.45 7.47 -0.61
N GLU A 140 -13.81 7.63 -1.75
CA GLU A 140 -12.62 6.87 -2.13
C GLU A 140 -11.36 7.60 -1.69
N PHE A 141 -10.44 6.88 -1.04
CA PHE A 141 -9.10 7.37 -0.74
C PHE A 141 -8.08 6.65 -1.62
N GLY A 142 -7.15 7.41 -2.23
CA GLY A 142 -6.17 6.87 -3.16
C GLY A 142 -6.78 6.53 -4.53
N GLY A 143 -7.62 7.43 -5.09
CA GLY A 143 -8.33 7.17 -6.35
C GLY A 143 -7.46 7.05 -7.60
N GLY A 144 -6.16 7.29 -7.50
CA GLY A 144 -5.21 7.15 -8.60
C GLY A 144 -5.62 7.94 -9.84
N ASN A 145 -5.74 7.27 -10.98
CA ASN A 145 -6.17 7.93 -12.23
C ASN A 145 -7.70 8.08 -12.37
N GLY A 146 -8.50 7.64 -11.38
CA GLY A 146 -9.96 7.78 -11.36
C GLY A 146 -10.74 6.74 -12.15
N GLU A 147 -10.14 5.63 -12.53
CA GLU A 147 -10.80 4.56 -13.28
C GLU A 147 -11.89 3.87 -12.46
N MET A 148 -11.64 3.63 -11.17
CA MET A 148 -12.62 3.04 -10.24
C MET A 148 -13.91 3.87 -10.20
N ALA A 149 -13.78 5.18 -9.96
CA ALA A 149 -14.92 6.11 -9.92
C ALA A 149 -15.69 6.12 -11.24
N ARG A 150 -14.98 6.20 -12.37
CA ARG A 150 -15.58 6.21 -13.71
C ARG A 150 -16.43 4.96 -13.96
N SER A 151 -15.87 3.81 -13.68
CA SER A 151 -16.50 2.52 -13.94
C SER A 151 -17.66 2.24 -12.99
N ILE A 152 -17.52 2.55 -11.69
CA ILE A 152 -18.63 2.43 -10.73
C ILE A 152 -19.80 3.33 -11.12
N LEU A 153 -19.55 4.64 -11.34
CA LEU A 153 -20.62 5.57 -11.71
C LEU A 153 -21.25 5.23 -13.06
N GLY A 154 -20.46 4.79 -14.03
CA GLY A 154 -20.96 4.28 -15.31
C GLY A 154 -21.92 3.12 -15.14
N PHE A 155 -21.53 2.12 -14.34
CA PHE A 155 -22.37 0.96 -14.04
C PHE A 155 -23.67 1.36 -13.31
N LEU A 156 -23.59 2.20 -12.29
CA LEU A 156 -24.77 2.68 -11.55
C LEU A 156 -25.75 3.43 -12.48
N ASN A 157 -25.21 4.25 -13.39
CA ASN A 157 -26.03 4.96 -14.37
C ASN A 157 -26.71 4.02 -15.37
N GLU A 158 -26.03 2.99 -15.83
CA GLU A 158 -26.65 1.98 -16.71
C GLU A 158 -27.69 1.13 -15.96
N ALA A 159 -27.37 0.71 -14.73
CA ALA A 159 -28.27 -0.09 -13.92
C ALA A 159 -29.60 0.63 -13.65
N GLN A 160 -29.57 1.92 -13.29
CA GLN A 160 -30.78 2.71 -13.03
C GLN A 160 -31.67 2.87 -14.28
N GLN A 161 -31.08 2.87 -15.49
CA GLN A 161 -31.85 2.95 -16.74
C GLN A 161 -32.55 1.64 -17.11
N LYS A 162 -32.03 0.51 -16.63
CA LYS A 162 -32.54 -0.84 -16.93
C LYS A 162 -33.44 -1.41 -15.81
N ASP A 163 -33.47 -0.75 -14.66
CA ASP A 163 -34.15 -1.26 -13.46
C ASP A 163 -35.63 -0.93 -13.43
N SER A 164 -36.48 -1.96 -13.49
CA SER A 164 -37.94 -1.83 -13.35
C SER A 164 -38.40 -1.73 -11.88
N SER A 165 -37.54 -2.09 -10.90
CA SER A 165 -37.88 -2.01 -9.47
C SER A 165 -37.77 -0.61 -8.89
N GLY A 166 -36.98 0.24 -9.52
CA GLY A 166 -36.69 1.61 -9.07
C GLY A 166 -35.60 1.73 -7.99
N ALA A 167 -35.08 0.61 -7.47
CA ALA A 167 -34.07 0.64 -6.40
C ALA A 167 -32.74 1.23 -6.87
N TRP A 168 -32.29 0.91 -8.09
CA TRP A 168 -31.08 1.50 -8.66
C TRP A 168 -31.27 2.99 -8.98
N LEU A 169 -32.48 3.40 -9.39
CA LEU A 169 -32.80 4.79 -9.60
C LEU A 169 -32.73 5.58 -8.27
N GLU A 170 -33.24 5.00 -7.19
CA GLU A 170 -33.18 5.63 -5.86
C GLU A 170 -31.74 5.78 -5.39
N LEU A 171 -30.89 4.75 -5.52
CA LEU A 171 -29.46 4.87 -5.25
C LEU A 171 -28.81 5.94 -6.12
N TRP A 172 -29.10 5.94 -7.45
CA TRP A 172 -28.55 6.94 -8.36
C TRP A 172 -28.91 8.37 -7.97
N GLN A 173 -30.12 8.59 -7.50
CA GLN A 173 -30.55 9.91 -7.02
C GLN A 173 -29.76 10.35 -5.78
N GLN A 174 -29.47 9.44 -4.84
CA GLN A 174 -28.80 9.73 -3.57
C GLN A 174 -27.28 9.77 -3.66
N VAL A 175 -26.68 9.04 -4.61
CA VAL A 175 -25.22 8.85 -4.65
C VAL A 175 -24.45 10.11 -5.00
N LEU A 176 -23.37 10.34 -4.25
CA LEU A 176 -22.27 11.22 -4.58
C LEU A 176 -20.96 10.46 -4.40
N TYR A 177 -20.13 10.44 -5.41
CA TYR A 177 -18.77 9.90 -5.36
C TYR A 177 -17.78 11.03 -5.11
N VAL A 178 -16.98 10.91 -4.06
CA VAL A 178 -15.93 11.89 -3.72
C VAL A 178 -14.61 11.15 -3.62
N SER A 179 -13.67 11.47 -4.48
CA SER A 179 -12.33 10.88 -4.44
C SER A 179 -11.35 11.83 -3.77
N TYR A 180 -10.44 11.26 -2.99
CA TYR A 180 -9.35 11.97 -2.31
C TYR A 180 -8.02 11.36 -2.73
N ASP A 181 -7.11 12.19 -3.22
CA ASP A 181 -5.78 11.76 -3.61
C ASP A 181 -4.73 12.80 -3.18
N ARG A 182 -3.58 12.32 -2.74
CA ARG A 182 -2.48 13.17 -2.29
C ARG A 182 -1.72 13.83 -3.46
N SER A 183 -1.78 13.22 -4.65
CA SER A 183 -1.07 13.70 -5.83
C SER A 183 -1.88 14.72 -6.61
N PRO A 184 -1.43 15.99 -6.75
CA PRO A 184 -2.09 16.98 -7.58
C PRO A 184 -2.25 16.54 -9.04
N ALA A 185 -1.29 15.77 -9.57
CA ALA A 185 -1.34 15.22 -10.92
C ALA A 185 -2.49 14.21 -11.08
N MET A 186 -2.64 13.30 -10.11
CA MET A 186 -3.76 12.33 -10.08
C MET A 186 -5.10 13.05 -9.94
N VAL A 187 -5.20 14.04 -9.06
CA VAL A 187 -6.41 14.87 -8.91
C VAL A 187 -6.80 15.54 -10.24
N ALA A 188 -5.84 16.07 -10.98
CA ALA A 188 -6.09 16.67 -12.28
C ALA A 188 -6.58 15.64 -13.32
N GLU A 189 -5.97 14.46 -13.37
CA GLU A 189 -6.37 13.37 -14.27
C GLU A 189 -7.77 12.86 -13.93
N GLN A 190 -8.07 12.61 -12.66
CA GLN A 190 -9.39 12.19 -12.19
C GLN A 190 -10.49 13.17 -12.60
N ARG A 191 -10.22 14.49 -12.47
CA ARG A 191 -11.17 15.53 -12.83
C ARG A 191 -11.53 15.49 -14.32
N VAL A 192 -10.54 15.27 -15.18
CA VAL A 192 -10.77 15.13 -16.62
C VAL A 192 -11.52 13.83 -16.93
N ARG A 193 -11.04 12.71 -16.41
CA ARG A 193 -11.58 11.37 -16.66
C ARG A 193 -13.04 11.23 -16.24
N ASN A 194 -13.42 11.81 -15.12
CA ASN A 194 -14.75 11.70 -14.53
C ASN A 194 -15.68 12.89 -14.86
N SER A 195 -15.25 13.82 -15.70
CA SER A 195 -16.09 14.96 -16.12
C SER A 195 -17.48 14.57 -16.68
N PRO A 196 -17.67 13.41 -17.37
CA PRO A 196 -18.98 12.98 -17.83
C PRO A 196 -19.99 12.64 -16.72
N ALA A 197 -19.52 12.35 -15.51
CA ALA A 197 -20.40 12.05 -14.37
C ALA A 197 -21.09 13.30 -13.80
N GLY A 198 -20.67 14.51 -14.20
CA GLY A 198 -21.26 15.77 -13.77
C GLY A 198 -21.28 15.92 -12.25
N GLY A 199 -22.40 16.35 -11.69
CA GLY A 199 -22.57 16.56 -10.24
C GLY A 199 -22.57 15.28 -9.38
N LYS A 200 -22.32 14.10 -9.96
CA LYS A 200 -22.19 12.84 -9.23
C LYS A 200 -20.76 12.54 -8.81
N PHE A 201 -19.77 13.28 -9.31
CA PHE A 201 -18.36 13.10 -9.00
C PHE A 201 -17.72 14.39 -8.50
N GLU A 202 -16.96 14.28 -7.43
CA GLU A 202 -16.04 15.29 -6.94
C GLU A 202 -14.66 14.65 -6.72
N VAL A 203 -13.59 15.44 -6.94
CA VAL A 203 -12.24 15.05 -6.56
C VAL A 203 -11.56 16.17 -5.79
N ARG A 204 -10.86 15.80 -4.73
CA ARG A 204 -10.18 16.73 -3.81
C ARG A 204 -8.76 16.24 -3.53
N GLU A 205 -7.83 17.18 -3.44
CA GLU A 205 -6.50 16.88 -2.92
C GLU A 205 -6.60 16.63 -1.42
N GLY A 206 -5.96 15.56 -0.94
CA GLY A 206 -5.98 15.22 0.47
C GLY A 206 -5.16 14.00 0.84
N ASP A 207 -4.59 14.03 2.03
CA ASP A 207 -3.77 12.97 2.59
C ASP A 207 -4.65 11.98 3.37
N ALA A 208 -4.65 10.72 2.93
CA ALA A 208 -5.38 9.63 3.56
C ALA A 208 -4.93 9.32 5.00
N THR A 209 -3.71 9.70 5.38
CA THR A 209 -3.25 9.52 6.78
C THR A 209 -3.97 10.44 7.77
N ASN A 210 -4.71 11.45 7.28
CA ASN A 210 -5.48 12.37 8.11
C ASN A 210 -6.87 12.71 7.54
N PRO A 211 -7.78 11.73 7.40
CA PRO A 211 -9.12 11.95 6.82
C PRO A 211 -9.93 13.02 7.56
N ALA A 212 -9.74 13.14 8.87
CA ALA A 212 -10.48 14.10 9.70
C ALA A 212 -10.10 15.57 9.44
N SER A 213 -8.98 15.85 8.79
CA SER A 213 -8.65 17.21 8.32
C SER A 213 -9.35 17.59 7.02
N LEU A 214 -9.81 16.59 6.25
CA LEU A 214 -10.42 16.76 4.93
C LEU A 214 -11.93 16.80 4.99
N ILE A 215 -12.51 16.11 5.97
CA ILE A 215 -13.94 15.79 6.03
C ILE A 215 -14.45 16.06 7.44
N ALA A 216 -15.56 16.77 7.55
CA ALA A 216 -16.16 17.09 8.84
C ALA A 216 -16.59 15.81 9.58
N ALA A 217 -16.45 15.83 10.91
CA ALA A 217 -16.82 14.71 11.77
C ALA A 217 -18.29 14.31 11.58
N GLY A 218 -18.55 13.01 11.45
CA GLY A 218 -19.89 12.45 11.34
C GLY A 218 -20.68 12.94 10.10
N SER A 219 -20.00 13.42 9.06
CA SER A 219 -20.68 13.95 7.88
C SER A 219 -20.95 12.89 6.80
N ILE A 220 -20.30 11.73 6.84
CA ILE A 220 -20.47 10.69 5.84
C ILE A 220 -21.50 9.67 6.30
N LYS A 221 -22.54 9.46 5.48
CA LYS A 221 -23.37 8.27 5.46
C LYS A 221 -23.12 7.55 4.14
N GLY A 222 -22.61 6.32 4.17
CA GLY A 222 -22.30 5.60 2.93
C GLY A 222 -21.14 4.64 3.03
N VAL A 223 -20.24 4.68 2.06
CA VAL A 223 -19.09 3.77 1.96
C VAL A 223 -17.80 4.56 1.88
N ILE A 224 -16.84 4.21 2.73
CA ILE A 224 -15.45 4.59 2.59
C ILE A 224 -14.77 3.47 1.78
N LEU A 225 -14.12 3.81 0.69
CA LEU A 225 -13.48 2.87 -0.23
C LEU A 225 -11.99 3.15 -0.30
N SER A 226 -11.18 2.10 -0.21
CA SER A 226 -9.75 2.14 -0.55
C SER A 226 -9.36 0.86 -1.28
N ASN A 227 -8.65 1.00 -2.39
CA ASN A 227 -8.16 -0.12 -3.20
C ASN A 227 -6.69 0.09 -3.52
N GLU A 228 -5.83 -0.85 -3.11
CA GLU A 228 -4.38 -0.78 -3.31
C GLU A 228 -3.85 0.63 -2.92
N MET A 229 -4.13 1.02 -1.67
CA MET A 229 -3.73 2.32 -1.11
C MET A 229 -2.97 2.18 0.20
N LEU A 230 -3.41 1.26 1.08
CA LEU A 230 -2.78 1.08 2.39
C LEU A 230 -1.38 0.47 2.25
N ASP A 231 -1.14 -0.32 1.22
CA ASP A 231 0.16 -0.89 0.85
C ASP A 231 1.22 0.18 0.55
N ASN A 232 0.77 1.39 0.20
CA ASN A 232 1.61 2.57 -0.06
C ASN A 232 1.83 3.45 1.18
N PHE A 233 1.22 3.13 2.32
CA PHE A 233 1.55 3.81 3.58
C PHE A 233 2.98 3.50 4.00
N CYS A 234 3.70 4.54 4.40
CA CYS A 234 5.10 4.39 4.78
C CYS A 234 5.26 3.55 6.05
N VAL A 235 6.27 2.69 6.07
CA VAL A 235 6.48 1.68 7.10
C VAL A 235 7.81 1.84 7.83
N HIS A 236 7.82 1.48 9.10
CA HIS A 236 9.05 1.18 9.82
C HIS A 236 9.49 -0.26 9.51
N LYS A 237 10.74 -0.43 9.08
CA LYS A 237 11.37 -1.75 8.96
C LYS A 237 11.89 -2.15 10.34
N VAL A 238 11.38 -3.26 10.89
CA VAL A 238 11.61 -3.67 12.27
C VAL A 238 12.11 -5.10 12.32
N VAL A 239 13.12 -5.35 13.13
CA VAL A 239 13.56 -6.69 13.52
C VAL A 239 12.95 -7.01 14.87
N LEU A 240 12.23 -8.12 14.95
CA LEU A 240 11.67 -8.66 16.18
C LEU A 240 12.38 -9.97 16.51
N SER A 241 12.99 -10.06 17.67
CA SER A 241 13.80 -11.20 18.07
C SER A 241 13.12 -12.07 19.13
N LEU A 242 13.49 -13.35 19.15
CA LEU A 242 12.98 -14.34 20.12
C LEU A 242 13.34 -14.02 21.56
N ASP A 243 14.38 -13.24 21.79
CA ASP A 243 14.76 -12.76 23.11
C ASP A 243 13.88 -11.59 23.61
N GLY A 244 12.97 -11.12 22.74
CA GLY A 244 12.06 -10.00 23.02
C GLY A 244 12.68 -8.63 22.70
N SER A 245 13.86 -8.55 22.08
CA SER A 245 14.38 -7.29 21.56
C SER A 245 13.61 -6.86 20.31
N ALA A 246 13.55 -5.56 20.09
CA ALA A 246 12.99 -4.96 18.88
C ALA A 246 13.89 -3.82 18.41
N GLU A 247 14.28 -3.88 17.15
CA GLU A 247 15.16 -2.88 16.53
C GLU A 247 14.49 -2.29 15.29
N VAL A 248 14.76 -1.03 15.01
CA VAL A 248 14.22 -0.30 13.85
C VAL A 248 15.34 0.18 12.94
N ALA A 249 15.14 0.07 11.64
CA ALA A 249 16.11 0.47 10.64
C ALA A 249 16.09 1.97 10.37
N PHE A 250 17.28 2.56 10.34
CA PHE A 250 17.57 3.88 9.80
C PHE A 250 18.44 3.75 8.55
N VAL A 251 18.28 4.68 7.61
CA VAL A 251 18.93 4.66 6.31
C VAL A 251 20.07 5.66 6.31
N ALA A 252 21.29 5.17 6.09
CA ALA A 252 22.51 5.98 6.01
C ALA A 252 23.04 5.99 4.57
N PRO A 253 22.73 7.03 3.78
CA PRO A 253 23.21 7.14 2.41
C PRO A 253 24.67 7.58 2.36
N THR A 254 25.42 7.06 1.36
CA THR A 254 26.80 7.49 1.10
C THR A 254 27.04 7.75 -0.38
N LEU A 255 27.89 8.72 -0.67
CA LEU A 255 28.41 9.00 -2.01
C LEU A 255 29.77 8.33 -2.16
N PRO A 256 29.91 7.32 -3.04
CA PRO A 256 31.21 6.79 -3.40
C PRO A 256 32.15 7.87 -3.94
N PRO A 257 33.47 7.76 -3.78
CA PRO A 257 34.43 8.78 -4.25
C PRO A 257 34.26 9.15 -5.72
N ALA A 258 34.01 8.18 -6.58
CA ALA A 258 33.82 8.40 -8.00
C ALA A 258 32.54 9.22 -8.29
N LEU A 259 31.46 8.98 -7.53
CA LEU A 259 30.25 9.76 -7.67
C LEU A 259 30.46 11.19 -7.13
N TRP A 260 31.07 11.31 -5.93
CA TRP A 260 31.33 12.65 -5.35
C TRP A 260 32.17 13.51 -6.28
N SER A 261 33.26 13.00 -6.84
CA SER A 261 34.12 13.75 -7.79
C SER A 261 33.38 14.24 -9.04
N ARG A 262 32.30 13.58 -9.44
CA ARG A 262 31.42 14.05 -10.54
C ARG A 262 30.46 15.12 -10.07
N LEU A 263 29.87 14.96 -8.87
CA LEU A 263 28.84 15.84 -8.34
C LEU A 263 29.42 17.16 -7.81
N GLU A 264 30.57 17.14 -7.12
CA GLU A 264 31.16 18.32 -6.51
C GLU A 264 31.47 19.46 -7.53
N LYS A 265 31.72 19.09 -8.80
CA LYS A 265 31.95 20.06 -9.88
C LYS A 265 30.67 20.70 -10.42
N ARG A 266 29.52 20.08 -10.17
CA ARG A 266 28.20 20.48 -10.70
C ARG A 266 27.30 21.05 -9.63
N ALA A 267 27.47 20.59 -8.39
CA ALA A 267 26.60 20.92 -7.27
C ALA A 267 26.73 22.38 -6.84
N PRO A 268 25.63 23.03 -6.43
CA PRO A 268 25.66 24.34 -5.80
C PRO A 268 26.63 24.36 -4.60
N GLU A 269 27.27 25.49 -4.38
CA GLU A 269 28.27 25.63 -3.30
C GLU A 269 27.63 25.35 -1.91
N SER A 270 26.39 25.78 -1.70
CA SER A 270 25.65 25.51 -0.45
C SER A 270 25.48 24.02 -0.18
N LEU A 271 25.13 23.23 -1.22
CA LEU A 271 24.98 21.78 -1.11
C LEU A 271 26.32 21.09 -0.84
N ARG A 272 27.39 21.53 -1.52
CA ARG A 272 28.74 20.97 -1.28
C ARG A 272 29.18 21.17 0.17
N ARG A 273 29.07 22.42 0.66
CA ARG A 273 29.42 22.74 2.06
C ARG A 273 28.59 21.95 3.07
N LEU A 274 27.30 21.75 2.79
CA LEU A 274 26.43 20.95 3.65
C LEU A 274 26.91 19.49 3.71
N ILE A 275 27.15 18.86 2.56
CA ILE A 275 27.63 17.46 2.48
C ILE A 275 28.99 17.30 3.18
N GLU A 276 29.93 18.23 2.98
CA GLU A 276 31.26 18.16 3.62
C GLU A 276 31.19 18.34 5.14
N SER A 277 30.31 19.22 5.60
CA SER A 277 30.07 19.41 7.05
C SER A 277 29.46 18.18 7.68
N ASP A 278 28.44 17.60 7.05
CA ASP A 278 27.72 16.43 7.54
C ASP A 278 28.64 15.20 7.57
N ASP A 279 29.40 14.95 6.49
CA ASP A 279 30.36 13.84 6.41
C ASP A 279 31.35 13.87 7.58
N ARG A 280 31.90 15.06 7.91
CA ARG A 280 32.82 15.22 9.03
C ARG A 280 32.16 14.88 10.36
N ILE A 281 30.96 15.43 10.63
CA ILE A 281 30.24 15.19 11.87
C ILE A 281 29.86 13.72 12.02
N ILE A 282 29.36 13.10 10.94
CA ILE A 282 28.92 11.70 10.94
C ILE A 282 30.11 10.76 11.17
N ARG A 283 31.25 11.02 10.53
CA ARG A 283 32.47 10.24 10.75
C ARG A 283 32.96 10.33 12.18
N ASP A 284 33.08 11.54 12.69
CA ASP A 284 33.55 11.77 14.05
C ASP A 284 32.64 11.14 15.11
N ARG A 285 31.36 10.90 14.81
CA ARG A 285 30.38 10.43 15.77
C ARG A 285 30.06 8.94 15.67
N PHE A 286 30.02 8.40 14.46
CA PHE A 286 29.51 7.05 14.20
C PHE A 286 30.55 6.13 13.54
N PHE A 287 31.50 6.65 12.77
CA PHE A 287 32.34 5.85 11.86
C PHE A 287 33.82 6.26 11.91
N HIS A 288 34.39 6.31 13.10
CA HIS A 288 35.79 6.76 13.31
C HIS A 288 36.84 5.98 12.48
N ASP A 289 36.59 4.67 12.27
CA ASP A 289 37.56 3.77 11.65
C ASP A 289 37.27 3.50 10.15
N GLU A 290 36.23 4.14 9.59
CA GLU A 290 35.86 3.94 8.18
C GLU A 290 36.89 4.61 7.25
N PRO A 291 37.31 3.92 6.14
CA PRO A 291 38.29 4.47 5.21
C PRO A 291 37.86 5.82 4.64
N ALA A 292 38.81 6.75 4.51
CA ALA A 292 38.57 8.02 3.87
C ALA A 292 38.20 7.84 2.38
N GLY A 293 37.13 8.50 1.92
CA GLY A 293 36.82 8.53 0.49
C GLY A 293 35.32 8.61 0.13
N ALA A 294 34.45 7.87 0.78
CA ALA A 294 33.00 8.08 0.64
C ALA A 294 32.54 9.30 1.43
N ARG A 295 31.43 9.94 1.03
CA ARG A 295 30.79 11.02 1.79
C ARG A 295 29.52 10.49 2.42
N TRP A 296 29.45 10.51 3.76
CA TRP A 296 28.25 10.20 4.51
C TRP A 296 27.28 11.36 4.47
N LEU A 297 26.02 11.06 4.28
CA LEU A 297 24.97 12.07 4.19
C LEU A 297 24.06 11.99 5.42
N SER A 298 23.82 13.16 6.01
CA SER A 298 22.73 13.30 6.97
C SER A 298 21.37 13.32 6.27
N ARG A 299 20.28 13.28 7.07
CA ARG A 299 18.93 13.53 6.58
C ARG A 299 18.86 14.81 5.74
N ALA A 300 19.44 15.90 6.23
CA ALA A 300 19.36 17.21 5.56
C ALA A 300 20.11 17.24 4.23
N SER A 301 21.35 16.74 4.22
CA SER A 301 22.15 16.72 3.00
C SER A 301 21.63 15.71 1.96
N PHE A 302 21.04 14.60 2.40
CA PHE A 302 20.43 13.63 1.49
C PHE A 302 19.17 14.19 0.81
N VAL A 303 18.26 14.82 1.58
CA VAL A 303 17.07 15.48 1.02
C VAL A 303 17.48 16.55 -0.01
N ALA A 304 18.39 17.46 0.37
CA ALA A 304 18.85 18.52 -0.52
C ALA A 304 19.55 17.97 -1.78
N LEU A 305 20.32 16.88 -1.64
CA LEU A 305 20.96 16.21 -2.76
C LEU A 305 19.91 15.59 -3.69
N LEU A 306 18.94 14.86 -3.16
CA LEU A 306 17.93 14.15 -3.95
C LEU A 306 17.07 15.15 -4.76
N GLU A 307 16.63 16.24 -4.14
CA GLU A 307 15.89 17.30 -4.81
C GLU A 307 16.72 17.97 -5.94
N TRP A 308 18.00 18.22 -5.70
CA TRP A 308 18.89 18.78 -6.71
C TRP A 308 19.11 17.77 -7.86
N LEU A 309 19.39 16.50 -7.56
CA LEU A 309 19.56 15.45 -8.56
C LEU A 309 18.30 15.29 -9.43
N ALA A 310 17.11 15.38 -8.84
CA ALA A 310 15.83 15.26 -9.55
C ALA A 310 15.64 16.34 -10.64
N SER A 311 16.35 17.47 -10.54
CA SER A 311 16.37 18.53 -11.57
C SER A 311 17.32 18.23 -12.73
N LEU A 312 18.14 17.18 -12.65
CA LEU A 312 19.17 16.88 -13.65
C LEU A 312 18.66 15.82 -14.65
N PRO A 313 19.04 15.93 -15.94
CA PRO A 313 18.59 14.98 -16.97
C PRO A 313 19.16 13.56 -16.79
N ASP A 314 20.30 13.42 -16.10
CA ASP A 314 20.96 12.15 -15.81
C ASP A 314 20.61 11.59 -14.41
N TYR A 315 19.50 12.07 -13.80
CA TYR A 315 19.01 11.66 -12.48
C TYR A 315 19.00 10.14 -12.26
N PRO A 316 18.42 9.30 -13.15
CA PRO A 316 18.35 7.86 -12.92
C PRO A 316 19.74 7.21 -12.75
N SER A 317 20.73 7.66 -13.51
CA SER A 317 22.09 7.14 -13.42
C SER A 317 22.80 7.61 -12.15
N LEU A 318 22.54 8.83 -11.70
CA LEU A 318 23.17 9.41 -10.52
C LEU A 318 22.62 8.81 -9.24
N VAL A 319 21.29 8.71 -9.12
CA VAL A 319 20.65 8.18 -7.91
C VAL A 319 21.01 6.70 -7.68
N ASN A 320 21.14 5.91 -8.74
CA ASN A 320 21.56 4.51 -8.65
C ASN A 320 23.04 4.31 -8.29
N SER A 321 23.80 5.38 -8.25
CA SER A 321 25.21 5.34 -7.81
C SER A 321 25.38 5.70 -6.33
N ILE A 322 24.31 6.11 -5.65
CA ILE A 322 24.30 6.32 -4.19
C ILE A 322 24.28 4.94 -3.54
N LEU A 323 25.08 4.76 -2.49
CA LEU A 323 25.05 3.57 -1.68
C LEU A 323 24.19 3.82 -0.44
N PHE A 324 23.43 2.81 -0.04
CA PHE A 324 22.55 2.88 1.13
C PHE A 324 22.94 1.79 2.13
N HIS A 325 23.04 2.16 3.38
CA HIS A 325 23.31 1.27 4.50
C HIS A 325 22.15 1.33 5.49
N GLU A 326 21.96 0.28 6.24
CA GLU A 326 20.96 0.23 7.33
C GLU A 326 21.65 0.17 8.68
N ILE A 327 21.22 1.05 9.58
CA ILE A 327 21.62 1.07 10.99
C ILE A 327 20.41 0.62 11.79
N TYR A 328 20.55 -0.43 12.55
CA TYR A 328 19.49 -0.92 13.44
C TYR A 328 19.73 -0.41 14.85
N VAL A 329 18.73 0.22 15.43
CA VAL A 329 18.77 0.73 16.81
C VAL A 329 17.52 0.28 17.56
N PRO A 330 17.54 0.28 18.92
CA PRO A 330 16.36 -0.11 19.68
C PRO A 330 15.10 0.64 19.24
N ALA A 331 13.99 -0.08 19.02
CA ALA A 331 12.74 0.47 18.50
C ALA A 331 12.16 1.61 19.38
N ARG A 332 12.54 1.66 20.67
CA ARG A 332 12.20 2.77 21.58
C ARG A 332 12.78 4.13 21.16
N ALA A 333 13.69 4.18 20.19
CA ALA A 333 14.15 5.43 19.59
C ALA A 333 13.01 6.19 18.88
N ILE A 334 11.93 5.49 18.50
CA ILE A 334 10.72 6.06 17.89
C ILE A 334 9.53 5.79 18.84
N PRO A 335 9.08 6.80 19.61
CA PRO A 335 8.07 6.61 20.65
C PRO A 335 6.75 6.00 20.15
N GLU A 336 6.25 6.46 18.99
CA GLU A 336 5.00 5.98 18.40
C GLU A 336 5.10 4.50 17.97
N LEU A 337 6.26 4.08 17.47
CA LEU A 337 6.53 2.69 17.15
C LEU A 337 6.62 1.84 18.42
N ALA A 338 7.24 2.35 19.47
CA ALA A 338 7.30 1.69 20.77
C ALA A 338 5.88 1.48 21.35
N ASP A 339 5.01 2.48 21.24
CA ASP A 339 3.61 2.38 21.67
C ASP A 339 2.82 1.34 20.86
N HIS A 340 3.01 1.30 19.54
CA HIS A 340 2.43 0.27 18.69
C HIS A 340 2.90 -1.14 19.09
N LEU A 341 4.21 -1.34 19.25
CA LEU A 341 4.78 -2.63 19.64
C LEU A 341 4.29 -3.08 21.04
N ARG A 342 4.09 -2.13 21.97
CA ARG A 342 3.53 -2.43 23.29
C ARG A 342 2.06 -2.83 23.19
N ARG A 343 1.26 -2.12 22.39
CA ARG A 343 -0.17 -2.41 22.17
C ARG A 343 -0.38 -3.80 21.60
N TYR A 344 0.47 -4.20 20.66
CA TYR A 344 0.38 -5.46 19.95
C TYR A 344 1.44 -6.49 20.37
N ALA A 345 2.05 -6.32 21.54
CA ALA A 345 3.11 -7.22 22.04
C ALA A 345 2.67 -8.69 22.06
N ARG A 346 1.43 -8.94 22.47
CA ARG A 346 0.88 -10.30 22.56
C ARG A 346 0.78 -11.00 21.19
N PRO A 347 0.12 -10.42 20.17
CA PRO A 347 0.12 -10.99 18.81
C PRO A 347 1.52 -11.26 18.27
N TYR A 348 2.43 -10.31 18.34
CA TYR A 348 3.81 -10.48 17.88
C TYR A 348 4.51 -11.64 18.59
N ALA A 349 4.39 -11.71 19.91
CA ALA A 349 5.01 -12.76 20.71
C ALA A 349 4.46 -14.15 20.38
N CYS A 350 3.15 -14.27 20.14
CA CYS A 350 2.53 -15.54 19.76
C CYS A 350 3.08 -16.07 18.43
N GLU A 351 3.16 -15.19 17.42
CA GLU A 351 3.67 -15.59 16.10
C GLU A 351 5.18 -15.89 16.14
N LEU A 352 5.97 -15.06 16.82
CA LEU A 352 7.39 -15.35 17.04
C LEU A 352 7.62 -16.70 17.72
N ALA A 353 6.83 -17.01 18.75
CA ALA A 353 6.93 -18.28 19.46
C ALA A 353 6.58 -19.48 18.57
N LYS A 354 5.57 -19.34 17.67
CA LYS A 354 5.22 -20.36 16.67
C LYS A 354 6.35 -20.56 15.67
N LEU A 355 6.89 -19.46 15.12
CA LEU A 355 7.94 -19.48 14.11
C LEU A 355 9.27 -19.98 14.66
N GLY A 356 9.58 -19.69 15.92
CA GLY A 356 10.81 -20.12 16.59
C GLY A 356 12.09 -19.46 16.05
N ARG A 357 11.97 -18.26 15.46
CA ARG A 357 13.06 -17.48 14.87
C ARG A 357 12.77 -15.98 14.92
N ASP A 358 13.80 -15.18 14.76
CA ASP A 358 13.68 -13.75 14.54
C ASP A 358 13.05 -13.45 13.17
N VAL A 359 12.37 -12.31 13.08
CA VAL A 359 11.70 -11.87 11.86
C VAL A 359 11.99 -10.41 11.55
N VAL A 360 12.06 -10.10 10.26
CA VAL A 360 11.93 -8.73 9.75
C VAL A 360 10.46 -8.51 9.40
N THR A 361 9.89 -7.44 9.91
CA THR A 361 8.52 -7.03 9.61
C THR A 361 8.46 -5.55 9.26
N TYR A 362 7.38 -5.15 8.61
CA TYR A 362 7.14 -3.78 8.17
C TYR A 362 5.87 -3.27 8.86
N ILE A 363 6.00 -2.18 9.61
CA ILE A 363 4.94 -1.66 10.47
C ILE A 363 4.54 -0.27 9.98
N SER A 364 3.31 -0.15 9.47
CA SER A 364 2.71 1.15 9.19
C SER A 364 1.94 1.66 10.42
N LEU A 365 2.30 2.85 10.87
CA LEU A 365 1.53 3.58 11.90
C LEU A 365 0.39 4.39 11.26
N ASP A 366 0.46 4.59 9.95
CA ASP A 366 -0.51 5.39 9.21
C ASP A 366 -1.82 4.62 8.97
N GLU A 367 -1.79 3.27 8.99
CA GLU A 367 -3.00 2.42 9.03
C GLU A 367 -3.90 2.79 10.23
N GLY A 368 -3.31 2.95 11.41
CA GLY A 368 -4.03 3.35 12.63
C GLY A 368 -4.60 4.77 12.54
N LYS A 369 -3.81 5.72 12.04
CA LYS A 369 -4.25 7.11 11.83
C LYS A 369 -5.40 7.20 10.81
N PHE A 370 -5.30 6.45 9.72
CA PHE A 370 -6.37 6.33 8.73
C PHE A 370 -7.66 5.85 9.39
N MET A 371 -7.61 4.74 10.12
CA MET A 371 -8.78 4.16 10.77
C MET A 371 -9.37 5.10 11.85
N GLU A 372 -8.53 5.78 12.61
CA GLU A 372 -8.96 6.82 13.57
C GLU A 372 -9.72 7.94 12.86
N GLY A 373 -9.15 8.45 11.75
CA GLY A 373 -9.78 9.46 10.92
C GLY A 373 -11.13 9.00 10.35
N ILE A 374 -11.18 7.78 9.82
CA ILE A 374 -12.41 7.16 9.30
C ILE A 374 -13.47 7.05 10.40
N GLY A 375 -13.10 6.60 11.59
CA GLY A 375 -14.02 6.52 12.73
C GLY A 375 -14.65 7.86 13.10
N ARG A 376 -13.92 8.97 12.91
CA ARG A 376 -14.41 10.33 13.17
C ARG A 376 -15.34 10.85 12.08
N ILE A 377 -15.03 10.63 10.80
CA ILE A 377 -15.79 11.20 9.67
C ILE A 377 -17.05 10.40 9.31
N LEU A 378 -16.99 9.05 9.47
CA LEU A 378 -18.11 8.16 9.16
C LEU A 378 -19.16 8.25 10.27
N LYS A 379 -20.38 8.70 9.93
CA LYS A 379 -21.54 8.69 10.81
C LYS A 379 -22.17 7.31 10.85
N ALA A 380 -22.49 6.76 9.69
CA ALA A 380 -23.07 5.43 9.52
C ALA A 380 -22.69 4.86 8.15
N GLY A 381 -22.50 3.55 8.07
CA GLY A 381 -22.18 2.88 6.81
C GLY A 381 -21.03 1.91 6.92
N TYR A 382 -20.24 1.81 5.85
CA TYR A 382 -19.25 0.77 5.68
C TYR A 382 -17.87 1.33 5.33
N VAL A 383 -16.85 0.56 5.66
CA VAL A 383 -15.47 0.74 5.18
C VAL A 383 -15.12 -0.51 4.37
N LEU A 384 -14.78 -0.32 3.12
CA LEU A 384 -14.40 -1.36 2.16
C LEU A 384 -12.92 -1.16 1.81
N THR A 385 -12.08 -2.02 2.37
CA THR A 385 -10.64 -2.00 2.13
C THR A 385 -10.26 -3.21 1.27
N ILE A 386 -9.69 -2.94 0.11
CA ILE A 386 -9.21 -3.95 -0.84
C ILE A 386 -7.72 -3.72 -1.02
N ASP A 387 -6.92 -4.69 -0.62
CA ASP A 387 -5.48 -4.57 -0.70
C ASP A 387 -4.81 -5.94 -0.63
N TYR A 388 -3.51 -6.02 -0.88
CA TYR A 388 -2.77 -7.24 -0.64
C TYR A 388 -2.06 -7.20 0.71
N GLY A 389 -1.99 -8.37 1.34
CA GLY A 389 -1.48 -8.50 2.70
C GLY A 389 -2.03 -9.72 3.40
N SER A 390 -1.98 -9.72 4.71
CA SER A 390 -2.44 -10.86 5.50
C SER A 390 -2.85 -10.47 6.93
N ASN A 391 -3.27 -11.49 7.69
CA ASN A 391 -3.42 -11.43 9.14
C ASN A 391 -2.06 -11.55 9.84
N TRP A 392 -2.04 -11.59 11.19
CA TRP A 392 -0.83 -11.72 11.99
C TRP A 392 0.09 -12.85 11.54
N GLU A 393 -0.48 -14.03 11.31
CA GLU A 393 0.28 -15.21 10.91
C GLU A 393 0.98 -15.00 9.57
N GLY A 394 0.26 -14.50 8.56
CA GLY A 394 0.81 -14.32 7.23
C GLY A 394 1.81 -13.18 7.12
N ILE A 395 1.65 -12.09 7.91
CA ILE A 395 2.58 -10.95 7.89
C ILE A 395 3.95 -11.30 8.49
N LEU A 396 3.99 -12.21 9.46
CA LEU A 396 5.25 -12.63 10.09
C LEU A 396 5.81 -13.92 9.49
N ALA A 397 5.01 -14.64 8.71
CA ALA A 397 5.46 -15.84 8.01
C ALA A 397 6.51 -15.50 6.95
N PRO A 398 7.43 -16.44 6.63
CA PRO A 398 8.31 -16.29 5.49
C PRO A 398 7.47 -16.15 4.21
N ALA A 399 7.54 -15.00 3.57
CA ALA A 399 6.90 -14.84 2.27
C ALA A 399 7.77 -15.52 1.18
N PRO A 400 7.15 -16.15 0.17
CA PRO A 400 7.86 -16.63 -1.02
C PRO A 400 8.59 -15.50 -1.75
N TYR A 401 8.07 -14.31 -1.60
CA TYR A 401 8.64 -13.04 -1.99
C TYR A 401 8.65 -12.13 -0.76
N SER A 402 9.54 -11.13 -0.72
CA SER A 402 9.57 -10.15 0.38
C SER A 402 8.19 -9.52 0.60
N HIS A 403 7.84 -9.26 1.87
CA HIS A 403 6.66 -8.44 2.21
C HIS A 403 6.80 -6.98 1.77
N LEU A 404 8.00 -6.53 1.43
CA LEU A 404 8.27 -5.25 0.80
C LEU A 404 8.66 -5.48 -0.66
N ARG A 405 8.12 -4.69 -1.55
CA ARG A 405 8.35 -4.75 -3.00
C ARG A 405 8.56 -3.36 -3.57
N SER A 406 9.38 -3.29 -4.61
CA SER A 406 9.58 -2.11 -5.42
C SER A 406 9.17 -2.42 -6.86
N TYR A 407 8.35 -1.55 -7.43
CA TYR A 407 7.84 -1.67 -8.79
C TYR A 407 8.30 -0.48 -9.63
N GLY A 408 8.76 -0.76 -10.84
CA GLY A 408 9.13 0.25 -11.83
C GLY A 408 8.99 -0.32 -13.24
N PRO A 409 9.36 0.43 -14.29
CA PRO A 409 9.12 0.03 -15.67
C PRO A 409 9.62 -1.38 -15.98
N GLY A 410 8.68 -2.33 -16.13
CA GLY A 410 8.97 -3.71 -16.51
C GLY A 410 9.67 -4.57 -15.47
N HIS A 411 9.72 -4.16 -14.19
CA HIS A 411 10.36 -4.96 -13.14
C HIS A 411 9.67 -4.88 -11.79
N ARG A 412 9.87 -5.96 -11.00
CA ARG A 412 9.55 -6.06 -9.58
C ARG A 412 10.82 -6.46 -8.82
N ARG A 413 11.12 -5.80 -7.71
CA ARG A 413 12.31 -6.05 -6.88
C ARG A 413 11.94 -6.09 -5.40
N SER A 414 12.88 -6.55 -4.58
CA SER A 414 12.83 -6.45 -3.11
C SER A 414 13.83 -5.44 -2.54
N ASP A 415 14.60 -4.78 -3.40
CA ASP A 415 15.56 -3.73 -3.03
C ASP A 415 14.89 -2.36 -3.12
N PRO A 416 14.55 -1.72 -1.98
CA PRO A 416 13.84 -0.44 -1.96
C PRO A 416 14.73 0.77 -2.30
N TYR A 417 16.04 0.58 -2.33
CA TYR A 417 17.00 1.68 -2.51
C TYR A 417 17.40 1.89 -3.96
N ARG A 418 17.15 0.91 -4.79
CA ARG A 418 17.42 1.02 -6.21
C ARG A 418 16.35 1.87 -6.88
N ASP A 419 16.80 2.76 -7.78
CA ASP A 419 15.91 3.68 -8.50
C ASP A 419 15.09 4.59 -7.56
N ALA A 420 15.72 5.08 -6.47
CA ALA A 420 15.07 5.91 -5.46
C ALA A 420 14.36 7.13 -6.10
N GLY A 421 13.08 7.32 -5.80
CA GLY A 421 12.22 8.35 -6.40
C GLY A 421 11.76 8.05 -7.84
N LEU A 422 12.06 6.86 -8.37
CA LEU A 422 11.67 6.43 -9.72
C LEU A 422 10.79 5.18 -9.71
N ASN A 423 10.64 4.55 -8.55
CA ASN A 423 9.88 3.33 -8.35
C ASN A 423 8.84 3.51 -7.26
N ASP A 424 7.77 2.76 -7.38
CA ASP A 424 6.87 2.49 -6.27
C ASP A 424 7.52 1.58 -5.23
N ILE A 425 7.22 1.79 -3.95
CA ILE A 425 7.64 0.92 -2.85
C ILE A 425 6.41 0.58 -2.02
N THR A 426 6.02 -0.67 -2.05
CA THR A 426 4.81 -1.16 -1.41
C THR A 426 5.09 -2.23 -0.37
N THR A 427 4.20 -2.38 0.60
CA THR A 427 4.29 -3.40 1.64
C THR A 427 2.98 -4.14 1.83
N ASP A 428 3.05 -5.38 2.30
CA ASP A 428 1.86 -6.13 2.65
C ASP A 428 1.14 -5.48 3.84
N VAL A 429 -0.16 -5.22 3.69
CA VAL A 429 -1.02 -4.64 4.72
C VAL A 429 -1.28 -5.63 5.85
N ASN A 430 -1.13 -5.19 7.10
CA ASN A 430 -1.53 -5.98 8.27
C ASN A 430 -3.02 -5.81 8.56
N PHE A 431 -3.87 -6.61 7.93
CA PHE A 431 -5.33 -6.53 8.10
C PHE A 431 -5.81 -6.79 9.54
N SER A 432 -5.03 -7.50 10.34
CA SER A 432 -5.35 -7.67 11.76
C SER A 432 -5.23 -6.36 12.53
N VAL A 433 -4.21 -5.54 12.22
CA VAL A 433 -4.05 -4.20 12.80
C VAL A 433 -5.16 -3.28 12.30
N VAL A 434 -5.40 -3.22 10.98
CA VAL A 434 -6.47 -2.40 10.40
C VAL A 434 -7.82 -2.71 11.04
N ALA A 435 -8.14 -3.99 11.22
CA ALA A 435 -9.38 -4.41 11.86
C ALA A 435 -9.43 -4.04 13.36
N ALA A 436 -8.31 -4.18 14.07
CA ALA A 436 -8.22 -3.83 15.50
C ALA A 436 -8.36 -2.32 15.71
N GLU A 437 -7.66 -1.51 14.92
CA GLU A 437 -7.78 -0.05 14.96
C GLU A 437 -9.20 0.41 14.59
N GLY A 438 -9.82 -0.23 13.58
CA GLY A 438 -11.23 0.02 13.27
C GLY A 438 -12.16 -0.28 14.45
N ARG A 439 -11.98 -1.41 15.14
CA ARG A 439 -12.77 -1.74 16.34
C ARG A 439 -12.61 -0.69 17.45
N SER A 440 -11.41 -0.15 17.63
CA SER A 440 -11.14 0.88 18.65
C SER A 440 -11.93 2.18 18.43
N VAL A 441 -12.36 2.43 17.20
CA VAL A 441 -13.13 3.62 16.80
C VAL A 441 -14.60 3.30 16.46
N GLY A 442 -15.09 2.13 16.87
CA GLY A 442 -16.49 1.74 16.74
C GLY A 442 -16.87 1.09 15.41
N LEU A 443 -15.88 0.63 14.63
CA LEU A 443 -16.14 -0.15 13.41
C LEU A 443 -16.13 -1.65 13.72
N ASN A 444 -17.22 -2.33 13.42
CA ASN A 444 -17.32 -3.78 13.56
C ASN A 444 -16.90 -4.46 12.27
N THR A 445 -16.07 -5.50 12.34
CA THR A 445 -15.70 -6.29 11.17
C THR A 445 -16.87 -7.17 10.74
N ALA A 446 -17.43 -6.88 9.56
CA ALA A 446 -18.50 -7.67 8.95
C ALA A 446 -17.94 -8.85 8.13
N PHE A 447 -16.81 -8.64 7.46
CA PHE A 447 -16.16 -9.65 6.64
C PHE A 447 -14.64 -9.40 6.54
N TYR A 448 -13.87 -10.48 6.52
CA TYR A 448 -12.49 -10.50 6.06
C TYR A 448 -12.22 -11.79 5.29
N GLY A 449 -11.66 -11.69 4.10
CA GLY A 449 -11.39 -12.84 3.25
C GLY A 449 -10.60 -12.45 2.01
N ARG A 450 -10.69 -13.29 0.99
CA ARG A 450 -9.99 -13.07 -0.28
C ARG A 450 -10.79 -12.10 -1.17
N GLN A 451 -10.09 -11.25 -1.90
CA GLN A 451 -10.70 -10.31 -2.86
C GLN A 451 -11.63 -11.01 -3.87
N ARG A 452 -11.29 -12.21 -4.31
CA ARG A 452 -12.13 -13.00 -5.23
C ARG A 452 -13.56 -13.23 -4.73
N GLU A 453 -13.80 -13.10 -3.44
CA GLU A 453 -15.13 -13.27 -2.84
C GLU A 453 -16.10 -12.14 -3.25
N LEU A 454 -15.58 -11.03 -3.80
CA LEU A 454 -16.43 -10.03 -4.47
C LEU A 454 -17.26 -10.67 -5.59
N GLN A 455 -16.71 -11.66 -6.30
CA GLN A 455 -17.40 -12.37 -7.38
C GLN A 455 -18.61 -13.16 -6.85
N ALA A 456 -18.47 -13.87 -5.73
CA ALA A 456 -19.54 -14.71 -5.17
C ALA A 456 -20.77 -13.88 -4.73
N GLY A 457 -20.55 -12.63 -4.35
CA GLY A 457 -21.61 -11.71 -3.97
C GLY A 457 -22.32 -11.02 -5.13
N THR A 458 -21.88 -11.21 -6.38
CA THR A 458 -22.45 -10.52 -7.55
C THR A 458 -23.41 -11.43 -8.31
N PRO A 459 -24.55 -10.91 -8.81
CA PRO A 459 -25.42 -11.68 -9.72
C PRO A 459 -24.80 -11.89 -11.11
N ILE A 460 -23.66 -11.26 -11.39
CA ILE A 460 -22.95 -11.42 -12.66
C ILE A 460 -22.22 -12.76 -12.64
N LYS A 461 -22.79 -13.74 -13.30
CA LYS A 461 -22.10 -14.98 -13.59
C LYS A 461 -21.17 -14.75 -14.78
N LEU A 462 -19.92 -14.41 -14.48
CA LEU A 462 -18.90 -14.11 -15.49
C LEU A 462 -18.71 -15.25 -16.50
N ASN A 463 -19.07 -16.48 -16.14
CA ASN A 463 -19.00 -17.65 -17.03
C ASN A 463 -20.21 -17.81 -17.97
N GLU A 464 -21.27 -17.00 -17.79
CA GLU A 464 -22.52 -17.08 -18.57
C GLU A 464 -22.68 -15.91 -19.54
N LEU A 465 -21.66 -15.07 -19.70
CA LEU A 465 -21.72 -13.96 -20.66
C LEU A 465 -21.57 -14.49 -22.10
N PRO A 466 -22.36 -13.98 -23.05
CA PRO A 466 -22.29 -14.38 -24.42
C PRO A 466 -20.88 -14.20 -25.02
N PRO A 467 -20.42 -15.15 -25.87
CA PRO A 467 -19.07 -15.14 -26.42
C PRO A 467 -18.70 -13.91 -27.26
N ASP A 468 -19.68 -13.21 -27.77
CA ASP A 468 -19.57 -12.06 -28.66
C ASP A 468 -19.51 -10.70 -27.96
N GLN A 469 -19.66 -10.68 -26.64
CA GLN A 469 -19.56 -9.44 -25.89
C GLN A 469 -18.11 -9.16 -25.44
N LEU A 470 -17.70 -7.90 -25.56
CA LEU A 470 -16.37 -7.42 -25.12
C LEU A 470 -16.08 -7.78 -23.64
N VAL A 471 -17.15 -7.86 -22.86
CA VAL A 471 -17.19 -8.31 -21.47
C VAL A 471 -16.65 -9.75 -21.33
N ASP A 472 -16.84 -10.63 -22.32
CA ASP A 472 -16.37 -12.01 -22.27
C ASP A 472 -14.83 -12.12 -22.33
N ALA A 473 -14.17 -11.27 -23.11
CA ALA A 473 -12.71 -11.24 -23.13
C ALA A 473 -12.12 -10.77 -21.78
N HIS A 474 -12.73 -9.76 -21.17
CA HIS A 474 -12.34 -9.28 -19.84
C HIS A 474 -12.69 -10.30 -18.76
N ALA A 475 -13.84 -10.97 -18.84
CA ALA A 475 -14.24 -12.02 -17.91
C ALA A 475 -13.27 -13.21 -17.96
N ARG A 476 -12.86 -13.64 -19.16
CA ARG A 476 -11.83 -14.68 -19.33
C ARG A 476 -10.50 -14.24 -18.75
N GLN A 477 -10.09 -13.02 -19.01
CA GLN A 477 -8.86 -12.46 -18.44
C GLN A 477 -8.94 -12.40 -16.91
N TYR A 478 -10.05 -11.93 -16.35
CA TYR A 478 -10.28 -11.89 -14.92
C TYR A 478 -10.28 -13.30 -14.31
N ASN A 479 -10.97 -14.26 -14.92
CA ASN A 479 -10.96 -15.64 -14.45
C ASN A 479 -9.56 -16.26 -14.53
N THR A 480 -8.77 -15.95 -15.57
CA THR A 480 -7.37 -16.38 -15.68
C THR A 480 -6.53 -15.78 -14.54
N TRP A 481 -6.74 -14.52 -14.21
CA TRP A 481 -6.10 -13.87 -13.08
C TRP A 481 -6.53 -14.45 -11.74
N LEU A 482 -7.84 -14.70 -11.57
CA LEU A 482 -8.36 -15.37 -10.37
C LEU A 482 -7.78 -16.78 -10.21
N GLU A 483 -7.67 -17.56 -11.29
CA GLU A 483 -7.05 -18.88 -11.27
C GLU A 483 -5.55 -18.80 -10.99
N TYR A 484 -4.83 -17.84 -11.57
CA TYR A 484 -3.43 -17.57 -11.28
C TYR A 484 -3.21 -17.24 -9.79
N PHE A 485 -4.09 -16.43 -9.19
CA PHE A 485 -4.09 -16.10 -7.77
C PHE A 485 -4.84 -17.09 -6.88
N LYS A 486 -5.37 -18.18 -7.42
CA LYS A 486 -6.13 -19.19 -6.68
C LYS A 486 -5.33 -19.82 -5.53
N GLY A 487 -4.03 -19.91 -5.67
CA GLY A 487 -3.11 -20.33 -4.62
C GLY A 487 -2.51 -19.18 -3.80
N SER A 488 -2.53 -17.95 -4.30
CA SER A 488 -1.98 -16.80 -3.60
C SER A 488 -3.05 -16.22 -2.67
N GLN A 489 -2.69 -16.07 -1.41
CA GLN A 489 -3.53 -15.38 -0.44
C GLN A 489 -3.27 -13.87 -0.43
N ALA A 490 -2.66 -13.31 -1.48
CA ALA A 490 -2.17 -11.95 -1.50
C ALA A 490 -3.30 -10.92 -1.34
N PHE A 491 -4.29 -10.92 -2.26
CA PHE A 491 -5.35 -9.90 -2.24
C PHE A 491 -6.48 -10.24 -1.29
N LYS A 492 -6.81 -9.29 -0.43
CA LYS A 492 -7.83 -9.39 0.62
C LYS A 492 -8.92 -8.35 0.43
N LEU A 493 -10.03 -8.65 1.05
CA LEU A 493 -11.18 -7.78 1.22
C LEU A 493 -11.52 -7.72 2.71
N LEU A 494 -11.47 -6.54 3.29
CA LEU A 494 -11.95 -6.25 4.64
C LEU A 494 -13.17 -5.34 4.53
N VAL A 495 -14.27 -5.76 5.15
CA VAL A 495 -15.49 -4.96 5.28
C VAL A 495 -15.73 -4.70 6.75
N GLN A 496 -15.78 -3.42 7.11
CA GLN A 496 -16.16 -2.98 8.45
C GLN A 496 -17.41 -2.11 8.38
N GLN A 497 -18.15 -2.02 9.46
CA GLN A 497 -19.41 -1.26 9.51
C GLN A 497 -19.52 -0.44 10.79
N LYS A 498 -20.18 0.71 10.69
CA LYS A 498 -20.50 1.62 11.79
C LYS A 498 -21.97 1.96 11.78
N GLU A 499 -22.60 1.91 12.98
CA GLU A 499 -24.02 2.25 13.17
C GLU A 499 -24.99 1.49 12.26
N ASN A 500 -24.54 0.44 11.61
CA ASN A 500 -25.35 -0.40 10.77
C ASN A 500 -25.22 -1.85 11.22
N THR A 501 -26.30 -2.40 11.77
CA THR A 501 -26.35 -3.73 12.33
C THR A 501 -27.11 -4.73 11.44
N ASP A 502 -27.40 -4.34 10.18
CA ASP A 502 -28.08 -5.25 9.26
C ASP A 502 -27.22 -6.47 8.97
N ALA A 503 -27.58 -7.59 9.59
CA ALA A 503 -26.93 -8.88 9.38
C ALA A 503 -27.06 -9.40 7.92
N ALA A 504 -27.93 -8.77 7.10
CA ALA A 504 -28.11 -9.15 5.71
C ALA A 504 -26.91 -8.78 4.81
N TYR A 505 -25.98 -7.96 5.28
CA TYR A 505 -24.67 -7.80 4.65
C TYR A 505 -23.68 -8.88 5.11
N ALA A 506 -24.12 -10.01 5.54
CA ALA A 506 -23.21 -11.15 5.70
C ALA A 506 -22.97 -11.77 4.31
N TYR A 507 -21.72 -11.95 3.92
CA TYR A 507 -21.36 -12.89 2.87
C TYR A 507 -21.69 -14.29 3.41
N PRO A 508 -22.75 -14.96 2.94
CA PRO A 508 -23.33 -16.07 3.70
C PRO A 508 -22.43 -17.31 3.77
N ASP A 509 -21.55 -17.55 2.83
CA ASP A 509 -20.86 -18.84 2.72
C ASP A 509 -19.33 -18.73 2.52
N LEU A 510 -18.71 -17.65 2.98
CA LEU A 510 -17.32 -17.39 2.65
C LEU A 510 -16.39 -17.78 3.79
N HIS A 511 -15.27 -18.40 3.45
CA HIS A 511 -14.20 -18.70 4.37
C HIS A 511 -13.70 -17.42 5.02
N ARG A 512 -14.09 -17.18 6.27
CA ARG A 512 -13.50 -16.11 7.06
C ARG A 512 -12.11 -16.53 7.50
N VAL A 513 -11.12 -15.75 7.13
CA VAL A 513 -9.77 -15.92 7.65
C VAL A 513 -9.72 -15.33 9.06
N PRO A 514 -9.18 -16.01 10.08
CA PRO A 514 -9.03 -15.42 11.40
C PRO A 514 -8.16 -14.16 11.35
N LEU A 515 -8.65 -13.07 11.93
CA LEU A 515 -7.88 -11.83 12.08
C LEU A 515 -7.09 -11.81 13.39
N ASP A 516 -7.63 -12.44 14.41
CA ASP A 516 -7.00 -12.50 15.72
C ASP A 516 -6.13 -13.77 15.84
N VAL A 517 -5.14 -13.72 16.71
CA VAL A 517 -4.27 -14.87 16.99
C VAL A 517 -5.10 -15.96 17.71
N ASP A 518 -5.02 -17.19 17.22
CA ASP A 518 -5.59 -18.34 17.91
C ASP A 518 -4.70 -18.74 19.09
N GLU A 519 -4.91 -18.10 20.24
CA GLU A 519 -4.21 -18.44 21.48
C GLU A 519 -4.67 -19.76 22.08
N ALA A 520 -5.93 -20.14 21.86
CA ALA A 520 -6.48 -21.39 22.39
C ALA A 520 -5.83 -22.62 21.75
N GLY A 521 -5.49 -22.53 20.47
CA GLY A 521 -4.78 -23.56 19.73
C GLY A 521 -3.29 -23.69 20.04
N LEU A 522 -2.69 -22.74 20.78
CA LEU A 522 -1.28 -22.81 21.13
C LEU A 522 -0.97 -23.96 22.09
N ARG A 523 -0.02 -24.82 21.74
CA ARG A 523 0.51 -25.86 22.65
C ARG A 523 1.17 -25.20 23.88
N PRO A 524 1.12 -25.82 25.07
CA PRO A 524 1.66 -25.23 26.30
C PRO A 524 3.10 -24.70 26.20
N PRO A 525 4.07 -25.39 25.60
CA PRO A 525 5.43 -24.85 25.47
C PRO A 525 5.50 -23.58 24.62
N VAL A 526 4.71 -23.50 23.54
CA VAL A 526 4.63 -22.32 22.66
C VAL A 526 3.95 -21.16 23.39
N ARG A 527 2.87 -21.44 24.12
CA ARG A 527 2.16 -20.44 24.92
C ARG A 527 3.04 -19.83 26.01
N ASN A 528 3.81 -20.66 26.73
CA ASN A 528 4.73 -20.18 27.76
C ASN A 528 5.85 -19.31 27.15
N ARG A 529 6.40 -19.73 26.01
CA ARG A 529 7.40 -18.95 25.27
C ARG A 529 6.82 -17.62 24.78
N ALA A 530 5.60 -17.61 24.26
CA ALA A 530 4.92 -16.39 23.84
C ALA A 530 4.77 -15.39 25.01
N ALA A 531 4.38 -15.86 26.19
CA ALA A 531 4.26 -15.01 27.38
C ALA A 531 5.62 -14.42 27.82
N GLU A 532 6.70 -15.20 27.69
CA GLU A 532 8.05 -14.70 27.99
C GLU A 532 8.51 -13.64 26.98
N ILE A 533 8.29 -13.89 25.69
CA ILE A 533 8.64 -12.93 24.62
C ILE A 533 7.83 -11.65 24.79
N GLU A 534 6.51 -11.73 25.03
CA GLU A 534 5.62 -10.59 25.25
C GLU A 534 6.12 -9.71 26.40
N LYS A 535 6.45 -10.33 27.55
CA LYS A 535 6.99 -9.61 28.71
C LYS A 535 8.29 -8.87 28.37
N LYS A 536 9.21 -9.54 27.68
CA LYS A 536 10.50 -8.96 27.29
C LYS A 536 10.33 -7.86 26.24
N LEU A 537 9.49 -8.09 25.22
CA LEU A 537 9.20 -7.10 24.19
C LEU A 537 8.58 -5.84 24.78
N SER A 538 7.59 -6.01 25.67
CA SER A 538 6.97 -4.88 26.36
C SER A 538 7.98 -4.09 27.21
N ALA A 539 8.93 -4.78 27.84
CA ALA A 539 10.01 -4.13 28.60
C ALA A 539 11.01 -3.42 27.68
N ALA A 540 11.40 -4.04 26.57
CA ALA A 540 12.39 -3.48 25.63
C ALA A 540 11.91 -2.18 24.96
N VAL A 541 10.59 -2.05 24.76
CA VAL A 541 9.97 -0.86 24.16
C VAL A 541 9.40 0.12 25.20
N ALA A 542 9.54 -0.18 26.51
CA ALA A 542 9.17 0.78 27.55
C ALA A 542 10.06 2.04 27.43
N LEU A 543 9.41 3.18 27.32
CA LEU A 543 10.12 4.46 27.43
C LEU A 543 10.67 4.55 28.84
N ALA A 544 11.96 4.93 28.98
CA ALA A 544 12.50 5.24 30.30
C ALA A 544 11.59 6.28 30.94
N SER A 545 10.99 5.93 32.06
CA SER A 545 10.22 6.90 32.86
C SER A 545 11.15 8.08 33.16
N ARG A 546 10.83 9.24 32.61
CA ARG A 546 11.50 10.51 32.91
C ARG A 546 11.21 10.91 34.33
#